data_a0f63219496682be16275599da3c01b6
#
_entry.id   a0f63219496682be16275599da3c01b6
#
_cell.length_a   1.000
_cell.length_b   1.000
_cell.length_c   1.000
_cell.angle_alpha   90.00
_cell.angle_beta   90.00
_cell.angle_gamma   90.00
#
_symmetry.space_group_name_H-M   'P 1'
#
loop_
_entity.id
_entity.type
_entity.pdbx_description
1 polymer ?
#
loop_
_entity_poly.entity_id
_entity_poly.type
_entity_poly.pdbx_seq_one_letter_code
_entity_poly.pdbx_strand_id
1 'polypeptide(L)'
;MSVKLQIRSGHRRLDAAFAMLLILIALAVRINSIGFNSFSEDETAKWLAVQQYEQGHFAGVNSEHPMMLKVLAWGSLEVSERWNRAASRHGWPTMTPEGWLRFPNVLLGAATAAMLYLLCRLMMGIAGSFAAGFFWAVSPLAIALNRLVKEETAFTFFIVLACHFYCQAKQAVENGTTRRYIGLSACAFGLATASQYMIHMVGLNALAWHLAGKRGVNDKPLRSLTARLFLVMGVVFLLANPVVLSPTNISHVLQWLHHDGIRHTGYDFAGSLYMNFPSLMLAGVPWYFYIWMLLVKTPIPILVAIVAGSILLLRDRRTVASCIFLSLGVVQLAGLSLLGAKWMRYSLPLLPFLYLAGGYAVQAAWNYAREKKVPLAVAGAAAVVVLGWPLLELRAWAPNYPFYLNQIGGGTKKIARYFSPDEVSEFDTREVAQKVCSSAPAKVRLATARPMSMTYYLRQCGRPDIRILPLYGASYAPQDGDLIVLEPSRRFFETQEFFDLLPGSAMARREVQVGPVLASTIYLFQQSALAPEYAERLGAQRQGAGNAEPRYSKNARVFSLWQPLLREKR
;
A
#
# COMPACT_ATOMS: atom_id res chain seq x y z
N MET A 1 31.79 4.18 -24.12
CA MET A 1 32.53 3.70 -22.93
C MET A 1 31.75 2.54 -22.34
N SER A 2 32.18 1.29 -22.54
CA SER A 2 31.51 0.09 -22.04
C SER A 2 31.77 0.01 -20.54
N VAL A 3 30.76 0.26 -19.72
CA VAL A 3 30.84 0.03 -18.27
C VAL A 3 30.84 -1.48 -18.05
N LYS A 4 32.05 -2.08 -17.99
CA LYS A 4 32.21 -3.44 -17.49
C LYS A 4 31.80 -3.45 -16.02
N LEU A 5 30.59 -3.94 -15.76
CA LEU A 5 30.06 -4.25 -14.42
C LEU A 5 30.87 -5.43 -13.86
N GLN A 6 32.02 -5.13 -13.25
CA GLN A 6 32.82 -6.12 -12.53
C GLN A 6 32.25 -6.30 -11.12
N ILE A 7 31.51 -7.39 -10.89
CA ILE A 7 31.31 -7.90 -9.54
C ILE A 7 32.68 -8.40 -9.04
N ARG A 8 33.34 -7.59 -8.20
CA ARG A 8 34.56 -8.03 -7.51
C ARG A 8 34.17 -9.12 -6.52
N SER A 9 34.58 -10.35 -6.79
CA SER A 9 34.36 -11.53 -5.94
C SER A 9 34.87 -11.40 -4.49
N GLY A 10 35.68 -10.37 -4.19
CA GLY A 10 36.26 -10.12 -2.86
C GLY A 10 35.31 -9.58 -1.79
N HIS A 11 34.07 -9.17 -2.10
CA HIS A 11 33.19 -8.50 -1.13
C HIS A 11 31.96 -9.29 -0.70
N ARG A 12 31.82 -10.57 -1.04
CA ARG A 12 30.62 -11.39 -0.74
C ARG A 12 30.24 -11.39 0.75
N ARG A 13 31.23 -11.49 1.66
CA ARG A 13 30.96 -11.46 3.11
C ARG A 13 30.48 -10.09 3.56
N LEU A 14 31.04 -9.03 3.02
CA LEU A 14 30.65 -7.65 3.31
C LEU A 14 29.24 -7.35 2.77
N ASP A 15 28.94 -7.78 1.54
CA ASP A 15 27.60 -7.63 0.94
C ASP A 15 26.55 -8.40 1.76
N ALA A 16 26.86 -9.60 2.23
CA ALA A 16 25.98 -10.37 3.12
C ALA A 16 25.76 -9.66 4.47
N ALA A 17 26.81 -9.08 5.05
CA ALA A 17 26.73 -8.34 6.31
C ALA A 17 25.84 -7.09 6.16
N PHE A 18 25.99 -6.30 5.10
CA PHE A 18 25.15 -5.13 4.84
C PHE A 18 23.70 -5.52 4.53
N ALA A 19 23.46 -6.57 3.76
CA ALA A 19 22.13 -7.08 3.51
C ALA A 19 21.43 -7.51 4.81
N MET A 20 22.15 -8.24 5.67
CA MET A 20 21.64 -8.66 6.98
C MET A 20 21.35 -7.45 7.89
N LEU A 21 22.26 -6.48 7.96
CA LEU A 21 22.06 -5.25 8.73
C LEU A 21 20.79 -4.51 8.26
N LEU A 22 20.58 -4.41 6.96
CA LEU A 22 19.38 -3.76 6.40
C LEU A 22 18.11 -4.52 6.73
N ILE A 23 18.14 -5.87 6.70
CA ILE A 23 16.99 -6.68 7.15
C ILE A 23 16.71 -6.42 8.63
N LEU A 24 17.70 -6.42 9.48
CA LEU A 24 17.55 -6.20 10.93
C LEU A 24 16.97 -4.82 11.23
N ILE A 25 17.51 -3.75 10.62
CA ILE A 25 16.96 -2.39 10.75
C ILE A 25 15.51 -2.34 10.28
N ALA A 26 15.26 -2.85 9.07
CA ALA A 26 13.93 -2.82 8.47
C ALA A 26 12.91 -3.64 9.26
N LEU A 27 13.30 -4.80 9.79
CA LEU A 27 12.47 -5.66 10.62
C LEU A 27 12.16 -5.00 11.97
N ALA A 28 13.18 -4.47 12.65
CA ALA A 28 13.03 -3.82 13.96
C ALA A 28 11.97 -2.70 13.93
N VAL A 29 12.03 -1.84 12.90
CA VAL A 29 11.07 -0.72 12.79
C VAL A 29 9.67 -1.16 12.33
N ARG A 30 9.55 -2.28 11.61
CA ARG A 30 8.25 -2.79 11.12
C ARG A 30 7.52 -3.67 12.13
N ILE A 31 8.26 -4.44 12.94
CA ILE A 31 7.66 -5.31 13.95
C ILE A 31 7.23 -4.54 15.19
N ASN A 32 7.86 -3.39 15.46
CA ASN A 32 7.51 -2.57 16.60
C ASN A 32 6.04 -2.14 16.54
N SER A 33 5.26 -2.56 17.54
CA SER A 33 3.82 -2.26 17.62
C SER A 33 3.00 -2.69 16.40
N ILE A 34 3.34 -3.83 15.76
CA ILE A 34 2.65 -4.34 14.56
C ILE A 34 1.15 -4.61 14.79
N GLY A 35 0.77 -5.02 16.00
CA GLY A 35 -0.62 -5.27 16.42
C GLY A 35 -1.32 -4.06 17.04
N PHE A 36 -0.69 -2.86 17.03
CA PHE A 36 -1.24 -1.67 17.67
C PHE A 36 -2.55 -1.21 17.02
N ASN A 37 -2.59 -1.08 15.70
CA ASN A 37 -3.78 -0.67 14.97
C ASN A 37 -4.79 -1.81 14.85
N SER A 38 -6.09 -1.49 14.86
CA SER A 38 -7.17 -2.43 14.55
C SER A 38 -7.05 -3.00 13.12
N PHE A 39 -7.79 -4.07 12.84
CA PHE A 39 -7.97 -4.52 11.45
C PHE A 39 -8.65 -3.44 10.62
N SER A 40 -8.19 -3.23 9.42
CA SER A 40 -8.96 -2.55 8.39
C SER A 40 -10.06 -3.46 7.83
N GLU A 41 -11.02 -2.89 7.11
CA GLU A 41 -12.10 -3.64 6.49
C GLU A 41 -11.56 -4.73 5.53
N ASP A 42 -10.56 -4.38 4.71
CA ASP A 42 -9.90 -5.32 3.81
C ASP A 42 -9.08 -6.40 4.55
N GLU A 43 -8.49 -6.09 5.70
CA GLU A 43 -7.78 -7.08 6.53
C GLU A 43 -8.75 -8.05 7.18
N THR A 44 -9.93 -7.55 7.61
CA THR A 44 -11.00 -8.40 8.15
C THR A 44 -11.54 -9.35 7.09
N ALA A 45 -11.69 -8.89 5.83
CA ALA A 45 -12.07 -9.76 4.73
C ALA A 45 -11.03 -10.90 4.52
N LYS A 46 -9.74 -10.60 4.64
CA LYS A 46 -8.67 -11.61 4.56
C LYS A 46 -8.66 -12.56 5.76
N TRP A 47 -8.92 -12.04 6.95
CA TRP A 47 -9.11 -12.87 8.14
C TRP A 47 -10.24 -13.89 7.93
N LEU A 48 -11.41 -13.44 7.44
CA LEU A 48 -12.53 -14.32 7.12
C LEU A 48 -12.20 -15.32 6.01
N ALA A 49 -11.45 -14.90 4.99
CA ALA A 49 -10.98 -15.80 3.94
C ALA A 49 -10.06 -16.90 4.49
N VAL A 50 -9.17 -16.59 5.43
CA VAL A 50 -8.31 -17.58 6.09
C VAL A 50 -9.16 -18.59 6.87
N GLN A 51 -10.18 -18.14 7.61
CA GLN A 51 -11.11 -19.04 8.30
C GLN A 51 -11.84 -19.99 7.33
N GLN A 52 -12.20 -19.51 6.13
CA GLN A 52 -12.77 -20.37 5.08
C GLN A 52 -11.74 -21.37 4.55
N TYR A 53 -10.46 -20.99 4.42
CA TYR A 53 -9.38 -21.87 3.99
C TYR A 53 -9.14 -23.03 4.98
N GLU A 54 -9.23 -22.76 6.29
CA GLU A 54 -9.19 -23.78 7.36
C GLU A 54 -10.30 -24.83 7.20
N GLN A 55 -11.44 -24.43 6.62
CA GLN A 55 -12.58 -25.30 6.32
C GLN A 55 -12.51 -25.95 4.92
N GLY A 56 -11.44 -25.73 4.16
CA GLY A 56 -11.26 -26.23 2.81
C GLY A 56 -11.98 -25.43 1.71
N HIS A 57 -12.53 -24.25 2.04
CA HIS A 57 -13.21 -23.38 1.09
C HIS A 57 -12.26 -22.29 0.57
N PHE A 58 -11.65 -22.49 -0.59
CA PHE A 58 -10.65 -21.58 -1.17
C PHE A 58 -11.24 -20.51 -2.11
N ALA A 59 -12.50 -20.65 -2.53
CA ALA A 59 -13.23 -19.68 -3.33
C ALA A 59 -14.39 -19.11 -2.50
N GLY A 60 -14.40 -17.82 -2.22
CA GLY A 60 -15.40 -17.20 -1.36
C GLY A 60 -15.05 -15.74 -1.03
N VAL A 61 -15.05 -15.40 0.25
CA VAL A 61 -14.72 -14.04 0.70
C VAL A 61 -13.35 -13.62 0.17
N ASN A 62 -13.27 -12.40 -0.41
CA ASN A 62 -12.04 -11.81 -0.94
C ASN A 62 -11.38 -12.62 -2.08
N SER A 63 -12.13 -13.43 -2.83
CA SER A 63 -11.58 -14.23 -3.93
C SER A 63 -11.32 -13.42 -5.21
N GLU A 64 -11.77 -12.16 -5.28
CA GLU A 64 -11.36 -11.15 -6.27
C GLU A 64 -9.88 -10.77 -6.16
N HIS A 65 -9.23 -11.07 -5.02
CA HIS A 65 -7.80 -10.91 -4.82
C HIS A 65 -7.06 -12.26 -4.90
N PRO A 66 -5.77 -12.28 -5.33
CA PRO A 66 -5.00 -13.51 -5.42
C PRO A 66 -4.90 -14.26 -4.08
N MET A 67 -4.74 -15.59 -4.19
CA MET A 67 -4.70 -16.49 -3.05
C MET A 67 -3.41 -16.38 -2.22
N MET A 68 -2.28 -16.08 -2.85
CA MET A 68 -0.95 -16.24 -2.25
C MET A 68 -0.79 -15.51 -0.90
N LEU A 69 -1.23 -14.24 -0.80
CA LEU A 69 -1.11 -13.49 0.44
C LEU A 69 -1.96 -14.11 1.57
N LYS A 70 -3.14 -14.62 1.24
CA LYS A 70 -4.03 -15.28 2.21
C LYS A 70 -3.42 -16.59 2.73
N VAL A 71 -2.73 -17.34 1.87
CA VAL A 71 -2.00 -18.55 2.27
C VAL A 71 -0.82 -18.22 3.19
N LEU A 72 -0.08 -17.14 2.90
CA LEU A 72 1.00 -16.67 3.78
C LEU A 72 0.45 -16.23 5.15
N ALA A 73 -0.68 -15.52 5.16
CA ALA A 73 -1.36 -15.11 6.38
C ALA A 73 -1.89 -16.31 7.17
N TRP A 74 -2.47 -17.30 6.50
CA TRP A 74 -2.90 -18.57 7.11
C TRP A 74 -1.72 -19.27 7.79
N GLY A 75 -0.61 -19.50 7.07
CA GLY A 75 0.58 -20.11 7.66
C GLY A 75 1.12 -19.32 8.87
N SER A 76 1.03 -17.99 8.85
CA SER A 76 1.42 -17.15 9.99
C SER A 76 0.51 -17.36 11.20
N LEU A 77 -0.80 -17.47 10.98
CA LEU A 77 -1.77 -17.71 12.05
C LEU A 77 -1.62 -19.11 12.65
N GLU A 78 -1.36 -20.14 11.86
CA GLU A 78 -1.06 -21.49 12.34
C GLU A 78 0.17 -21.51 13.27
N VAL A 79 1.21 -20.72 12.93
CA VAL A 79 2.39 -20.56 13.79
C VAL A 79 2.05 -19.80 15.06
N SER A 80 1.10 -18.86 15.00
CA SER A 80 0.76 -17.94 16.10
C SER A 80 0.31 -18.68 17.36
N GLU A 81 -0.53 -19.68 17.21
CA GLU A 81 -1.04 -20.45 18.36
C GLU A 81 0.08 -21.19 19.10
N ARG A 82 1.01 -21.77 18.35
CA ARG A 82 2.16 -22.48 18.93
C ARG A 82 3.11 -21.51 19.62
N TRP A 83 3.40 -20.38 18.96
CA TRP A 83 4.24 -19.34 19.52
C TRP A 83 3.64 -18.72 20.77
N ASN A 84 2.39 -18.25 20.73
CA ASN A 84 1.76 -17.58 21.86
C ASN A 84 1.63 -18.52 23.08
N ARG A 85 1.36 -19.83 22.88
CA ARG A 85 1.38 -20.84 23.94
C ARG A 85 2.78 -21.00 24.55
N ALA A 86 3.82 -21.06 23.74
CA ALA A 86 5.20 -21.15 24.22
C ALA A 86 5.63 -19.86 24.91
N ALA A 87 5.35 -18.70 24.31
CA ALA A 87 5.70 -17.39 24.81
C ALA A 87 5.06 -17.13 26.19
N SER A 88 3.78 -17.49 26.36
CA SER A 88 3.09 -17.35 27.66
C SER A 88 3.73 -18.21 28.76
N ARG A 89 4.25 -19.40 28.41
CA ARG A 89 4.94 -20.29 29.38
C ARG A 89 6.29 -19.76 29.82
N HIS A 90 7.00 -19.03 28.93
CA HIS A 90 8.36 -18.56 29.16
C HIS A 90 8.46 -17.07 29.46
N GLY A 91 7.33 -16.35 29.58
CA GLY A 91 7.32 -14.90 29.77
C GLY A 91 7.82 -14.10 28.57
N TRP A 92 7.78 -14.69 27.37
CA TRP A 92 8.15 -14.00 26.13
C TRP A 92 6.99 -13.15 25.61
N PRO A 93 7.29 -12.15 24.75
CA PRO A 93 6.22 -11.33 24.16
C PRO A 93 5.27 -12.17 23.30
N THR A 94 3.99 -12.02 23.55
CA THR A 94 2.91 -12.53 22.69
C THR A 94 2.56 -11.50 21.62
N MET A 95 1.93 -11.94 20.56
CA MET A 95 1.47 -11.06 19.48
C MET A 95 -0.03 -11.25 19.25
N THR A 96 -0.72 -10.14 18.99
CA THR A 96 -2.18 -10.15 18.72
C THR A 96 -2.49 -10.80 17.37
N PRO A 97 -3.75 -11.19 17.10
CA PRO A 97 -4.17 -11.71 15.80
C PRO A 97 -3.84 -10.76 14.65
N GLU A 98 -3.99 -9.44 14.85
CA GLU A 98 -3.64 -8.42 13.87
C GLU A 98 -2.14 -8.44 13.54
N GLY A 99 -1.31 -8.57 14.57
CA GLY A 99 0.15 -8.66 14.40
C GLY A 99 0.54 -9.90 13.58
N TRP A 100 -0.04 -11.05 13.90
CA TRP A 100 0.26 -12.30 13.19
C TRP A 100 -0.24 -12.29 11.75
N LEU A 101 -1.43 -11.73 11.49
CA LEU A 101 -1.94 -11.61 10.12
C LEU A 101 -1.01 -10.74 9.25
N ARG A 102 -0.42 -9.67 9.83
CA ARG A 102 0.49 -8.72 9.16
C ARG A 102 1.93 -9.20 9.05
N PHE A 103 2.33 -10.19 9.84
CA PHE A 103 3.73 -10.62 9.96
C PHE A 103 4.39 -11.03 8.64
N PRO A 104 3.73 -11.77 7.72
CA PRO A 104 4.30 -12.07 6.41
C PRO A 104 4.68 -10.83 5.60
N ASN A 105 3.84 -9.81 5.61
CA ASN A 105 4.11 -8.56 4.91
C ASN A 105 5.28 -7.79 5.56
N VAL A 106 5.39 -7.81 6.87
CA VAL A 106 6.55 -7.24 7.59
C VAL A 106 7.85 -7.92 7.18
N LEU A 107 7.86 -9.25 7.09
CA LEU A 107 9.04 -10.01 6.65
C LEU A 107 9.42 -9.68 5.20
N LEU A 108 8.44 -9.68 4.28
CA LEU A 108 8.69 -9.34 2.88
C LEU A 108 9.13 -7.89 2.72
N GLY A 109 8.52 -6.96 3.47
CA GLY A 109 8.92 -5.56 3.48
C GLY A 109 10.34 -5.36 4.02
N ALA A 110 10.75 -6.11 5.04
CA ALA A 110 12.12 -6.08 5.55
C ALA A 110 13.11 -6.70 4.56
N ALA A 111 12.77 -7.84 3.96
CA ALA A 111 13.58 -8.50 2.95
C ALA A 111 13.77 -7.63 1.69
N THR A 112 12.80 -6.78 1.36
CA THR A 112 12.91 -5.82 0.24
C THR A 112 14.07 -4.86 0.41
N ALA A 113 14.41 -4.43 1.64
CA ALA A 113 15.57 -3.56 1.90
C ALA A 113 16.88 -4.22 1.43
N ALA A 114 17.08 -5.48 1.79
CA ALA A 114 18.25 -6.24 1.39
C ALA A 114 18.24 -6.55 -0.12
N MET A 115 17.09 -6.91 -0.67
CA MET A 115 16.99 -7.19 -2.12
C MET A 115 17.23 -5.95 -2.97
N LEU A 116 16.78 -4.77 -2.51
CA LEU A 116 17.07 -3.50 -3.16
C LEU A 116 18.59 -3.18 -3.10
N TYR A 117 19.22 -3.39 -1.94
CA TYR A 117 20.67 -3.30 -1.81
C TYR A 117 21.38 -4.21 -2.82
N LEU A 118 21.01 -5.50 -2.87
CA LEU A 118 21.62 -6.48 -3.77
C LEU A 118 21.37 -6.17 -5.25
N LEU A 119 20.19 -5.67 -5.60
CA LEU A 119 19.88 -5.20 -6.96
C LEU A 119 20.79 -4.02 -7.32
N CYS A 120 20.91 -3.02 -6.44
CA CYS A 120 21.75 -1.84 -6.66
C CYS A 120 23.24 -2.20 -6.74
N ARG A 121 23.71 -3.23 -6.00
CA ARG A 121 25.09 -3.72 -6.08
C ARG A 121 25.50 -4.23 -7.46
N LEU A 122 24.54 -4.63 -8.27
CA LEU A 122 24.80 -4.99 -9.69
C LEU A 122 25.05 -3.77 -10.59
N MET A 123 24.75 -2.56 -10.11
CA MET A 123 24.75 -1.34 -10.92
C MET A 123 25.62 -0.22 -10.37
N MET A 124 25.90 -0.22 -9.06
CA MET A 124 26.64 0.85 -8.38
C MET A 124 27.48 0.32 -7.21
N GLY A 125 28.30 1.19 -6.60
CA GLY A 125 29.14 0.86 -5.47
C GLY A 125 28.38 0.64 -4.16
N ILE A 126 29.10 0.26 -3.10
CA ILE A 126 28.53 -0.08 -1.78
C ILE A 126 27.77 1.11 -1.18
N ALA A 127 28.32 2.32 -1.24
CA ALA A 127 27.73 3.50 -0.62
C ALA A 127 26.32 3.81 -1.15
N GLY A 128 26.17 3.85 -2.49
CA GLY A 128 24.87 4.08 -3.11
C GLY A 128 23.90 2.92 -2.91
N SER A 129 24.38 1.68 -2.99
CA SER A 129 23.55 0.50 -2.77
C SER A 129 23.01 0.42 -1.36
N PHE A 130 23.87 0.69 -0.36
CA PHE A 130 23.47 0.74 1.04
C PHE A 130 22.44 1.85 1.28
N ALA A 131 22.69 3.06 0.72
CA ALA A 131 21.74 4.16 0.82
C ALA A 131 20.35 3.81 0.26
N ALA A 132 20.29 3.16 -0.92
CA ALA A 132 19.01 2.73 -1.51
C ALA A 132 18.24 1.76 -0.60
N GLY A 133 18.90 0.71 -0.09
CA GLY A 133 18.31 -0.24 0.85
C GLY A 133 17.92 0.40 2.18
N PHE A 134 18.74 1.31 2.68
CA PHE A 134 18.48 2.06 3.91
C PHE A 134 17.28 3.01 3.77
N PHE A 135 17.16 3.73 2.65
CA PHE A 135 16.00 4.60 2.39
C PHE A 135 14.68 3.81 2.41
N TRP A 136 14.67 2.60 1.84
CA TRP A 136 13.52 1.72 1.98
C TRP A 136 13.30 1.28 3.42
N ALA A 137 14.35 0.89 4.13
CA ALA A 137 14.27 0.41 5.50
C ALA A 137 13.63 1.42 6.45
N VAL A 138 13.96 2.72 6.28
CA VAL A 138 13.54 3.82 7.16
C VAL A 138 12.45 4.72 6.57
N SER A 139 11.88 4.40 5.43
CA SER A 139 10.79 5.17 4.83
C SER A 139 9.50 5.03 5.65
N PRO A 140 8.96 6.10 6.25
CA PRO A 140 7.71 6.02 7.01
C PRO A 140 6.54 5.50 6.16
N LEU A 141 6.45 5.92 4.89
CA LEU A 141 5.41 5.45 3.96
C LEU A 141 5.54 3.95 3.66
N ALA A 142 6.76 3.47 3.36
CA ALA A 142 6.97 2.04 3.12
C ALA A 142 6.69 1.20 4.38
N ILE A 143 7.09 1.68 5.57
CA ILE A 143 6.82 1.00 6.84
C ILE A 143 5.32 0.93 7.09
N ALA A 144 4.60 2.06 6.95
CA ALA A 144 3.15 2.12 7.14
C ALA A 144 2.42 1.08 6.26
N LEU A 145 2.76 1.03 4.96
CA LEU A 145 2.13 0.14 4.00
C LEU A 145 2.53 -1.34 4.19
N ASN A 146 3.78 -1.62 4.59
CA ASN A 146 4.22 -2.99 4.87
C ASN A 146 3.62 -3.58 6.17
N ARG A 147 3.05 -2.75 7.03
CA ARG A 147 2.37 -3.17 8.27
C ARG A 147 0.88 -3.45 8.07
N LEU A 148 0.43 -3.58 6.83
CA LEU A 148 -0.92 -3.97 6.44
C LEU A 148 -0.89 -5.26 5.65
N VAL A 149 -1.96 -6.05 5.72
CA VAL A 149 -2.13 -7.25 4.89
C VAL A 149 -2.67 -6.82 3.53
N LYS A 150 -1.76 -6.21 2.75
CA LYS A 150 -2.06 -5.75 1.39
C LYS A 150 -1.09 -6.37 0.39
N GLU A 151 -1.61 -6.63 -0.77
CA GLU A 151 -0.97 -7.33 -1.87
C GLU A 151 0.30 -6.62 -2.37
N GLU A 152 0.33 -5.29 -2.28
CA GLU A 152 1.41 -4.45 -2.81
C GLU A 152 2.77 -4.75 -2.18
N THR A 153 2.82 -5.20 -0.93
CA THR A 153 4.09 -5.53 -0.27
C THR A 153 4.75 -6.76 -0.90
N ALA A 154 4.00 -7.85 -1.04
CA ALA A 154 4.51 -9.08 -1.66
C ALA A 154 4.85 -8.84 -3.13
N PHE A 155 3.97 -8.14 -3.85
CA PHE A 155 4.21 -7.72 -5.23
C PHE A 155 5.53 -6.95 -5.37
N THR A 156 5.76 -5.94 -4.52
CA THR A 156 6.99 -5.12 -4.53
C THR A 156 8.24 -5.96 -4.29
N PHE A 157 8.22 -6.85 -3.30
CA PHE A 157 9.35 -7.73 -3.01
C PHE A 157 9.71 -8.59 -4.21
N PHE A 158 8.71 -9.24 -4.80
CA PHE A 158 8.95 -10.15 -5.93
C PHE A 158 9.34 -9.43 -7.21
N ILE A 159 8.88 -8.20 -7.44
CA ILE A 159 9.37 -7.37 -8.56
C ILE A 159 10.84 -7.02 -8.40
N VAL A 160 11.26 -6.58 -7.20
CA VAL A 160 12.67 -6.27 -6.93
C VAL A 160 13.55 -7.52 -7.10
N LEU A 161 13.08 -8.67 -6.61
CA LEU A 161 13.74 -9.96 -6.76
C LEU A 161 13.85 -10.37 -8.23
N ALA A 162 12.78 -10.21 -9.00
CA ALA A 162 12.76 -10.50 -10.44
C ALA A 162 13.76 -9.63 -11.22
N CYS A 163 13.80 -8.33 -10.92
CA CYS A 163 14.76 -7.39 -11.49
C CYS A 163 16.20 -7.79 -11.14
N HIS A 164 16.46 -8.19 -9.91
CA HIS A 164 17.78 -8.66 -9.49
C HIS A 164 18.26 -9.85 -10.33
N PHE A 165 17.45 -10.90 -10.44
CA PHE A 165 17.81 -12.07 -11.23
C PHE A 165 17.89 -11.77 -12.73
N TYR A 166 17.06 -10.87 -13.25
CA TYR A 166 17.15 -10.45 -14.64
C TYR A 166 18.45 -9.70 -14.94
N CYS A 167 18.90 -8.81 -14.04
CA CYS A 167 20.20 -8.16 -14.15
C CYS A 167 21.35 -9.16 -14.10
N GLN A 168 21.28 -10.16 -13.21
CA GLN A 168 22.26 -11.26 -13.19
C GLN A 168 22.26 -12.06 -14.49
N ALA A 169 21.09 -12.32 -15.09
CA ALA A 169 21.00 -12.99 -16.38
C ALA A 169 21.72 -12.23 -17.48
N LYS A 170 21.59 -10.90 -17.50
CA LYS A 170 22.32 -10.05 -18.47
C LYS A 170 23.83 -10.10 -18.28
N GLN A 171 24.30 -10.14 -17.05
CA GLN A 171 25.75 -10.27 -16.74
C GLN A 171 26.30 -11.66 -17.03
N ALA A 172 25.45 -12.69 -16.94
CA ALA A 172 25.82 -14.08 -17.09
C ALA A 172 25.85 -14.56 -18.57
N VAL A 173 25.56 -13.70 -19.54
CA VAL A 173 25.54 -14.08 -20.99
C VAL A 173 26.89 -14.68 -21.42
N GLU A 174 27.99 -14.17 -20.88
CA GLU A 174 29.33 -14.67 -21.17
C GLU A 174 29.66 -16.00 -20.45
N ASN A 175 28.96 -16.34 -19.36
CA ASN A 175 29.30 -17.45 -18.45
C ASN A 175 28.37 -18.68 -18.58
N GLY A 176 27.43 -18.69 -19.54
CA GLY A 176 26.53 -19.82 -19.79
C GLY A 176 25.42 -20.05 -18.73
N THR A 177 25.37 -19.26 -17.63
CA THR A 177 24.37 -19.43 -16.55
C THR A 177 23.11 -18.58 -16.76
N THR A 178 23.01 -17.87 -17.87
CA THR A 178 21.87 -17.00 -18.26
C THR A 178 20.53 -17.71 -18.12
N ARG A 179 20.46 -18.97 -18.59
CA ARG A 179 19.23 -19.78 -18.54
C ARG A 179 18.69 -19.98 -17.11
N ARG A 180 19.59 -20.17 -16.13
CA ARG A 180 19.24 -20.31 -14.71
C ARG A 180 18.63 -19.00 -14.17
N TYR A 181 19.31 -17.87 -14.40
CA TYR A 181 18.86 -16.58 -13.89
C TYR A 181 17.57 -16.09 -14.54
N ILE A 182 17.35 -16.36 -15.84
CA ILE A 182 16.06 -16.11 -16.49
C ILE A 182 14.95 -16.95 -15.84
N GLY A 183 15.22 -18.22 -15.52
CA GLY A 183 14.26 -19.06 -14.80
C GLY A 183 13.89 -18.49 -13.42
N LEU A 184 14.89 -18.09 -12.63
CA LEU A 184 14.67 -17.47 -11.32
C LEU A 184 13.91 -16.14 -11.42
N SER A 185 14.25 -15.31 -12.42
CA SER A 185 13.52 -14.07 -12.68
C SER A 185 12.06 -14.34 -13.06
N ALA A 186 11.81 -15.33 -13.92
CA ALA A 186 10.47 -15.75 -14.31
C ALA A 186 9.64 -16.28 -13.14
N CYS A 187 10.25 -17.07 -12.26
CA CYS A 187 9.61 -17.52 -11.01
C CYS A 187 9.20 -16.32 -10.14
N ALA A 188 10.10 -15.35 -9.95
CA ALA A 188 9.82 -14.16 -9.15
C ALA A 188 8.72 -13.30 -9.80
N PHE A 189 8.71 -13.11 -11.12
CA PHE A 189 7.61 -12.44 -11.82
C PHE A 189 6.28 -13.20 -11.68
N GLY A 190 6.30 -14.54 -11.75
CA GLY A 190 5.10 -15.36 -11.52
C GLY A 190 4.54 -15.17 -10.12
N LEU A 191 5.41 -15.14 -9.09
CA LEU A 191 5.01 -14.85 -7.71
C LEU A 191 4.52 -13.41 -7.53
N ALA A 192 5.12 -12.43 -8.21
CA ALA A 192 4.61 -11.06 -8.20
C ALA A 192 3.18 -10.99 -8.74
N THR A 193 2.91 -11.63 -9.88
CA THR A 193 1.58 -11.71 -10.48
C THR A 193 0.59 -12.45 -9.57
N ALA A 194 1.05 -13.53 -8.89
CA ALA A 194 0.24 -14.27 -7.91
C ALA A 194 0.02 -13.49 -6.61
N SER A 195 0.77 -12.42 -6.37
CA SER A 195 0.55 -11.51 -5.23
C SER A 195 -0.53 -10.49 -5.54
N GLN A 196 -0.58 -9.97 -6.77
CA GLN A 196 -1.53 -8.94 -7.18
C GLN A 196 -1.78 -9.03 -8.69
N TYR A 197 -3.05 -8.98 -9.13
CA TYR A 197 -3.44 -9.08 -10.55
C TYR A 197 -3.07 -7.84 -11.40
N MET A 198 -1.95 -7.18 -11.09
CA MET A 198 -1.44 -6.04 -11.87
C MET A 198 -0.58 -6.51 -13.07
N ILE A 199 -1.05 -7.53 -13.79
CA ILE A 199 -0.35 -8.15 -14.94
C ILE A 199 0.11 -7.11 -15.97
N HIS A 200 -0.73 -6.11 -16.24
CA HIS A 200 -0.44 -5.05 -17.21
C HIS A 200 0.79 -4.21 -16.81
N MET A 201 1.01 -3.97 -15.51
CA MET A 201 2.19 -3.22 -15.05
C MET A 201 3.45 -4.08 -15.11
N VAL A 202 3.36 -5.35 -14.75
CA VAL A 202 4.51 -6.28 -14.74
C VAL A 202 4.89 -6.72 -16.15
N GLY A 203 3.90 -7.15 -16.93
CA GLY A 203 4.13 -7.71 -18.27
C GLY A 203 4.65 -6.69 -19.27
N LEU A 204 4.02 -5.52 -19.32
CA LEU A 204 4.44 -4.44 -20.23
C LEU A 204 5.80 -3.86 -19.84
N ASN A 205 6.06 -3.67 -18.55
CA ASN A 205 7.35 -3.18 -18.07
C ASN A 205 8.46 -4.22 -18.27
N ALA A 206 8.20 -5.49 -17.97
CA ALA A 206 9.17 -6.56 -18.21
C ALA A 206 9.47 -6.72 -19.69
N LEU A 207 8.44 -6.65 -20.55
CA LEU A 207 8.60 -6.72 -22.01
C LEU A 207 9.33 -5.47 -22.53
N ALA A 208 8.94 -4.28 -22.13
CA ALA A 208 9.59 -3.03 -22.54
C ALA A 208 11.06 -3.04 -22.12
N TRP A 209 11.36 -3.51 -20.91
CA TRP A 209 12.72 -3.61 -20.41
C TRP A 209 13.53 -4.69 -21.13
N HIS A 210 12.93 -5.86 -21.39
CA HIS A 210 13.53 -6.91 -22.21
C HIS A 210 13.83 -6.41 -23.64
N LEU A 211 12.92 -5.65 -24.22
CA LEU A 211 13.09 -5.07 -25.55
C LEU A 211 14.11 -3.93 -25.57
N ALA A 212 14.11 -3.04 -24.57
CA ALA A 212 15.06 -1.92 -24.46
C ALA A 212 16.49 -2.40 -24.23
N GLY A 213 16.66 -3.50 -23.51
CA GLY A 213 17.97 -4.09 -23.24
C GLY A 213 18.68 -4.71 -24.47
N LYS A 214 18.01 -4.73 -25.64
CA LYS A 214 18.55 -5.32 -26.89
C LYS A 214 19.52 -4.42 -27.66
N ARG A 215 19.68 -3.17 -27.26
CA ARG A 215 20.54 -2.22 -27.98
C ARG A 215 21.96 -2.25 -27.42
N GLY A 216 22.81 -3.15 -27.92
CA GLY A 216 24.26 -3.05 -27.72
C GLY A 216 25.04 -4.25 -27.18
N VAL A 217 24.40 -5.37 -26.92
CA VAL A 217 25.04 -6.65 -26.56
C VAL A 217 24.53 -7.72 -27.52
N ASN A 218 25.30 -8.77 -27.77
CA ASN A 218 24.88 -9.92 -28.58
C ASN A 218 23.77 -10.71 -27.86
N ASP A 219 22.54 -10.14 -27.80
CA ASP A 219 21.40 -10.58 -27.02
C ASP A 219 20.63 -11.78 -27.60
N LYS A 220 21.19 -12.47 -28.63
CA LYS A 220 20.58 -13.68 -29.20
C LYS A 220 20.17 -14.72 -28.14
N PRO A 221 21.01 -15.01 -27.12
CA PRO A 221 20.64 -15.94 -26.04
C PRO A 221 19.43 -15.50 -25.23
N LEU A 222 19.31 -14.20 -24.92
CA LEU A 222 18.18 -13.66 -24.14
C LEU A 222 16.87 -13.69 -24.95
N ARG A 223 16.93 -13.43 -26.26
CA ARG A 223 15.75 -13.50 -27.14
C ARG A 223 15.15 -14.90 -27.21
N SER A 224 16.00 -15.93 -27.33
CA SER A 224 15.55 -17.32 -27.40
C SER A 224 14.90 -17.79 -26.08
N LEU A 225 15.16 -17.10 -24.96
CA LEU A 225 14.61 -17.44 -23.65
C LEU A 225 13.32 -16.68 -23.30
N THR A 226 12.81 -15.79 -24.19
CA THR A 226 11.59 -15.00 -23.93
C THR A 226 10.36 -15.89 -23.72
N ALA A 227 10.12 -16.86 -24.61
CA ALA A 227 9.01 -17.80 -24.50
C ALA A 227 9.08 -18.61 -23.19
N ARG A 228 10.29 -19.05 -22.81
CA ARG A 228 10.52 -19.73 -21.54
C ARG A 228 10.21 -18.83 -20.35
N LEU A 229 10.58 -17.54 -20.38
CA LEU A 229 10.28 -16.59 -19.30
C LEU A 229 8.77 -16.51 -19.06
N PHE A 230 7.99 -16.31 -20.12
CA PHE A 230 6.53 -16.22 -19.99
C PHE A 230 5.88 -17.55 -19.59
N LEU A 231 6.37 -18.68 -20.12
CA LEU A 231 5.87 -19.99 -19.74
C LEU A 231 6.10 -20.27 -18.24
N VAL A 232 7.33 -20.08 -17.75
CA VAL A 232 7.66 -20.31 -16.33
C VAL A 232 6.88 -19.34 -15.44
N MET A 233 6.76 -18.07 -15.82
CA MET A 233 5.95 -17.07 -15.12
C MET A 233 4.49 -17.53 -15.00
N GLY A 234 3.88 -18.00 -16.10
CA GLY A 234 2.50 -18.50 -16.11
C GLY A 234 2.31 -19.74 -15.25
N VAL A 235 3.22 -20.72 -15.35
CA VAL A 235 3.18 -21.94 -14.53
C VAL A 235 3.29 -21.60 -13.03
N VAL A 236 4.23 -20.75 -12.65
CA VAL A 236 4.41 -20.35 -11.23
C VAL A 236 3.20 -19.56 -10.73
N PHE A 237 2.63 -18.68 -11.55
CA PHE A 237 1.39 -17.97 -11.23
C PHE A 237 0.25 -18.95 -10.92
N LEU A 238 0.03 -19.95 -11.79
CA LEU A 238 -1.03 -20.93 -11.62
C LEU A 238 -0.79 -21.85 -10.40
N LEU A 239 0.46 -22.24 -10.15
CA LEU A 239 0.81 -23.04 -8.97
C LEU A 239 0.64 -22.28 -7.66
N ALA A 240 0.95 -20.98 -7.64
CA ALA A 240 0.80 -20.13 -6.47
C ALA A 240 -0.64 -19.61 -6.27
N ASN A 241 -1.49 -19.73 -7.29
CA ASN A 241 -2.86 -19.24 -7.27
C ASN A 241 -3.83 -20.17 -8.03
N PRO A 242 -3.89 -21.47 -7.65
CA PRO A 242 -4.69 -22.48 -8.38
C PRO A 242 -6.19 -22.16 -8.40
N VAL A 243 -6.68 -21.42 -7.41
CA VAL A 243 -8.10 -21.04 -7.31
C VAL A 243 -8.58 -20.22 -8.51
N VAL A 244 -7.69 -19.58 -9.27
CA VAL A 244 -8.05 -18.81 -10.48
C VAL A 244 -8.68 -19.72 -11.56
N LEU A 245 -8.40 -21.02 -11.53
CA LEU A 245 -8.98 -22.00 -12.45
C LEU A 245 -10.34 -22.56 -11.97
N SER A 246 -10.75 -22.23 -10.75
CA SER A 246 -12.04 -22.71 -10.20
C SER A 246 -13.21 -21.98 -10.87
N PRO A 247 -14.21 -22.69 -11.42
CA PRO A 247 -15.41 -22.07 -11.98
C PRO A 247 -16.13 -21.18 -10.97
N THR A 248 -16.19 -21.58 -9.70
CA THR A 248 -16.79 -20.79 -8.62
C THR A 248 -16.05 -19.47 -8.44
N ASN A 249 -14.72 -19.47 -8.45
CA ASN A 249 -13.93 -18.25 -8.33
C ASN A 249 -14.10 -17.34 -9.55
N ILE A 250 -14.12 -17.91 -10.76
CA ILE A 250 -14.35 -17.15 -12.00
C ILE A 250 -15.71 -16.48 -11.96
N SER A 251 -16.76 -17.21 -11.58
CA SER A 251 -18.11 -16.67 -11.43
C SER A 251 -18.16 -15.54 -10.39
N HIS A 252 -17.52 -15.72 -9.23
CA HIS A 252 -17.45 -14.71 -8.19
C HIS A 252 -16.72 -13.43 -8.68
N VAL A 253 -15.57 -13.58 -9.34
CA VAL A 253 -14.81 -12.44 -9.88
C VAL A 253 -15.61 -11.69 -10.94
N LEU A 254 -16.32 -12.42 -11.82
CA LEU A 254 -17.19 -11.80 -12.83
C LEU A 254 -18.36 -11.06 -12.18
N GLN A 255 -19.01 -11.64 -11.17
CA GLN A 255 -20.08 -10.99 -10.41
C GLN A 255 -19.54 -9.73 -9.71
N TRP A 256 -18.38 -9.82 -9.07
CA TRP A 256 -17.74 -8.68 -8.42
C TRP A 256 -17.45 -7.55 -9.41
N LEU A 257 -16.94 -7.86 -10.60
CA LEU A 257 -16.67 -6.87 -11.64
C LEU A 257 -17.95 -6.19 -12.16
N HIS A 258 -19.08 -6.94 -12.23
CA HIS A 258 -20.34 -6.43 -12.77
C HIS A 258 -21.23 -5.73 -11.74
N HIS A 259 -21.25 -6.23 -10.49
CA HIS A 259 -22.24 -5.82 -9.49
C HIS A 259 -21.63 -5.22 -8.22
N ASP A 260 -20.45 -5.69 -7.80
CA ASP A 260 -19.89 -5.39 -6.49
C ASP A 260 -18.59 -4.58 -6.52
N GLY A 261 -18.03 -4.35 -7.70
CA GLY A 261 -16.65 -3.91 -7.89
C GLY A 261 -16.26 -2.61 -7.18
N ILE A 262 -17.18 -1.63 -7.16
CA ILE A 262 -16.96 -0.39 -6.38
C ILE A 262 -18.31 0.01 -5.80
N ARG A 263 -18.52 -0.28 -4.52
CA ARG A 263 -19.76 0.06 -3.79
C ARG A 263 -19.81 1.52 -3.33
N HIS A 264 -18.72 2.24 -3.44
CA HIS A 264 -18.60 3.63 -3.03
C HIS A 264 -17.82 4.43 -4.07
N THR A 265 -18.21 5.66 -4.25
CA THR A 265 -17.58 6.58 -5.19
C THR A 265 -17.08 7.79 -4.44
N GLY A 266 -15.81 8.03 -4.47
CA GLY A 266 -15.23 9.22 -3.85
C GLY A 266 -13.90 8.96 -3.17
N TYR A 267 -13.06 9.99 -3.20
CA TYR A 267 -11.80 10.04 -2.50
C TYR A 267 -11.55 11.47 -2.03
N ASP A 268 -11.36 11.65 -0.72
CA ASP A 268 -11.05 12.95 -0.15
C ASP A 268 -9.56 13.25 -0.30
N PHE A 269 -9.26 14.28 -1.06
CA PHE A 269 -7.90 14.78 -1.21
C PHE A 269 -7.86 16.29 -1.01
N ALA A 270 -7.07 16.74 -0.06
CA ALA A 270 -6.90 18.14 0.30
C ALA A 270 -8.23 18.87 0.62
N GLY A 271 -9.17 18.17 1.26
CA GLY A 271 -10.48 18.69 1.66
C GLY A 271 -11.53 18.71 0.53
N SER A 272 -11.19 18.18 -0.64
CA SER A 272 -12.14 18.07 -1.77
C SER A 272 -12.42 16.62 -2.11
N LEU A 273 -13.69 16.31 -2.33
CA LEU A 273 -14.13 14.97 -2.72
C LEU A 273 -14.07 14.82 -4.24
N TYR A 274 -13.35 13.82 -4.72
CA TYR A 274 -13.14 13.51 -6.13
C TYR A 274 -13.75 12.16 -6.48
N MET A 275 -14.22 12.00 -7.73
CA MET A 275 -14.59 10.69 -8.27
C MET A 275 -13.37 9.77 -8.32
N ASN A 276 -13.53 8.52 -7.88
CA ASN A 276 -12.41 7.58 -7.73
C ASN A 276 -12.58 6.33 -8.60
N PHE A 277 -12.76 6.51 -9.92
CA PHE A 277 -12.84 5.42 -10.90
C PHE A 277 -11.61 5.37 -11.80
N PRO A 278 -11.02 4.18 -12.07
CA PRO A 278 -9.88 4.04 -12.97
C PRO A 278 -10.16 4.57 -14.38
N SER A 279 -11.39 4.38 -14.88
CA SER A 279 -11.80 4.81 -16.21
C SER A 279 -11.85 6.32 -16.43
N LEU A 280 -11.87 7.11 -15.36
CA LEU A 280 -11.86 8.58 -15.42
C LEU A 280 -10.44 9.12 -15.59
N MET A 281 -9.72 8.72 -16.62
CA MET A 281 -8.36 9.19 -16.86
C MET A 281 -8.29 10.72 -16.85
N LEU A 282 -7.39 11.28 -16.03
CA LEU A 282 -7.19 12.73 -15.80
C LEU A 282 -8.38 13.50 -15.21
N ALA A 283 -9.58 12.90 -15.14
CA ALA A 283 -10.80 13.56 -14.70
C ALA A 283 -11.27 13.16 -13.29
N GLY A 284 -10.62 12.18 -12.66
CA GLY A 284 -10.88 11.76 -11.28
C GLY A 284 -10.02 12.51 -10.26
N VAL A 285 -9.42 11.78 -9.33
CA VAL A 285 -8.45 12.34 -8.38
C VAL A 285 -7.28 12.98 -9.14
N PRO A 286 -6.79 14.18 -8.75
CA PRO A 286 -5.82 14.95 -9.54
C PRO A 286 -4.58 14.17 -9.94
N TRP A 287 -4.10 14.39 -11.17
CA TRP A 287 -2.93 13.69 -11.72
C TRP A 287 -1.66 13.87 -10.88
N TYR A 288 -1.53 15.00 -10.17
CA TYR A 288 -0.38 15.31 -9.31
C TYR A 288 -0.44 14.64 -7.92
N PHE A 289 -1.47 13.86 -7.62
CA PHE A 289 -1.68 13.21 -6.32
C PHE A 289 -0.44 12.44 -5.83
N TYR A 290 0.13 11.56 -6.66
CA TYR A 290 1.31 10.78 -6.25
C TYR A 290 2.56 11.63 -6.13
N ILE A 291 2.71 12.67 -6.97
CA ILE A 291 3.83 13.61 -6.88
C ILE A 291 3.76 14.36 -5.56
N TRP A 292 2.56 14.88 -5.22
CA TRP A 292 2.35 15.58 -3.96
C TRP A 292 2.54 14.65 -2.75
N MET A 293 1.99 13.44 -2.81
CA MET A 293 2.16 12.44 -1.76
C MET A 293 3.64 12.12 -1.52
N LEU A 294 4.41 11.87 -2.56
CA LEU A 294 5.86 11.61 -2.45
C LEU A 294 6.59 12.81 -1.88
N LEU A 295 6.23 14.02 -2.29
CA LEU A 295 6.82 15.27 -1.82
C LEU A 295 6.63 15.45 -0.30
N VAL A 296 5.45 15.15 0.24
CA VAL A 296 5.13 15.42 1.66
C VAL A 296 5.32 14.21 2.57
N LYS A 297 5.33 12.96 2.02
CA LYS A 297 5.48 11.72 2.79
C LYS A 297 6.90 11.11 2.72
N THR A 298 7.85 11.79 2.11
CA THR A 298 9.25 11.33 2.06
C THR A 298 10.13 12.25 2.92
N PRO A 299 11.00 11.73 3.80
CA PRO A 299 11.97 12.54 4.54
C PRO A 299 12.80 13.42 3.62
N ILE A 300 13.01 14.69 3.99
CA ILE A 300 13.64 15.68 3.10
C ILE A 300 15.00 15.24 2.56
N PRO A 301 15.95 14.69 3.35
CA PRO A 301 17.23 14.24 2.80
C PRO A 301 17.08 13.13 1.75
N ILE A 302 16.12 12.22 1.95
CA ILE A 302 15.81 11.15 0.98
C ILE A 302 15.20 11.77 -0.29
N LEU A 303 14.27 12.72 -0.15
CA LEU A 303 13.64 13.41 -1.27
C LEU A 303 14.69 14.15 -2.13
N VAL A 304 15.61 14.88 -1.50
CA VAL A 304 16.72 15.57 -2.20
C VAL A 304 17.59 14.56 -2.96
N ALA A 305 17.93 13.44 -2.33
CA ALA A 305 18.69 12.37 -2.98
C ALA A 305 17.93 11.77 -4.19
N ILE A 306 16.62 11.52 -4.07
CA ILE A 306 15.78 11.03 -5.17
C ILE A 306 15.79 12.01 -6.33
N VAL A 307 15.57 13.30 -6.09
CA VAL A 307 15.53 14.33 -7.13
C VAL A 307 16.89 14.42 -7.84
N ALA A 308 17.97 14.54 -7.08
CA ALA A 308 19.33 14.59 -7.63
C ALA A 308 19.66 13.34 -8.46
N GLY A 309 19.36 12.16 -7.93
CA GLY A 309 19.60 10.89 -8.63
C GLY A 309 18.74 10.72 -9.88
N SER A 310 17.50 11.17 -9.85
CA SER A 310 16.62 11.19 -11.02
C SER A 310 17.20 12.05 -12.14
N ILE A 311 17.71 13.24 -11.81
CA ILE A 311 18.37 14.12 -12.79
C ILE A 311 19.61 13.44 -13.40
N LEU A 312 20.44 12.81 -12.57
CA LEU A 312 21.64 12.11 -13.02
C LEU A 312 21.29 10.92 -13.94
N LEU A 313 20.30 10.10 -13.57
CA LEU A 313 19.86 8.95 -14.36
C LEU A 313 19.19 9.37 -15.67
N LEU A 314 18.48 10.49 -15.70
CA LEU A 314 17.89 11.06 -16.92
C LEU A 314 18.96 11.61 -17.88
N ARG A 315 20.10 12.08 -17.36
CA ARG A 315 21.26 12.50 -18.18
C ARG A 315 22.01 11.29 -18.75
N ASP A 316 22.20 10.24 -17.96
CA ASP A 316 22.90 9.02 -18.37
C ASP A 316 21.92 7.88 -18.74
N ARG A 317 21.19 8.08 -19.84
CA ARG A 317 20.11 7.16 -20.30
C ARG A 317 20.58 5.78 -20.79
N ARG A 318 21.90 5.53 -20.81
CA ARG A 318 22.47 4.29 -21.36
C ARG A 318 22.78 3.22 -20.31
N THR A 319 22.64 3.54 -19.03
CA THR A 319 22.91 2.59 -17.95
C THR A 319 21.72 1.67 -17.66
N VAL A 320 21.99 0.50 -17.13
CA VAL A 320 20.95 -0.44 -16.67
C VAL A 320 20.11 0.21 -15.55
N ALA A 321 20.75 0.97 -14.64
CA ALA A 321 20.07 1.72 -13.59
C ALA A 321 19.06 2.71 -14.17
N SER A 322 19.45 3.46 -15.21
CA SER A 322 18.54 4.40 -15.89
C SER A 322 17.37 3.69 -16.57
N CYS A 323 17.61 2.55 -17.22
CA CYS A 323 16.51 1.77 -17.83
C CYS A 323 15.50 1.29 -16.77
N ILE A 324 15.96 0.77 -15.64
CA ILE A 324 15.10 0.34 -14.53
C ILE A 324 14.34 1.53 -13.96
N PHE A 325 15.02 2.63 -13.65
CA PHE A 325 14.41 3.83 -13.13
C PHE A 325 13.35 4.41 -14.07
N LEU A 326 13.64 4.48 -15.38
CA LEU A 326 12.69 5.00 -16.36
C LEU A 326 11.47 4.09 -16.50
N SER A 327 11.64 2.77 -16.60
CA SER A 327 10.54 1.84 -16.82
C SER A 327 9.69 1.62 -15.56
N LEU A 328 10.31 1.34 -14.43
CA LEU A 328 9.61 0.98 -13.19
C LEU A 328 9.43 2.18 -12.21
N GLY A 329 10.12 3.27 -12.44
CA GLY A 329 9.95 4.51 -11.71
C GLY A 329 9.06 5.50 -12.49
N VAL A 330 9.59 6.08 -13.57
CA VAL A 330 8.94 7.20 -14.25
C VAL A 330 7.69 6.77 -15.02
N VAL A 331 7.76 5.71 -15.84
CA VAL A 331 6.60 5.24 -16.61
C VAL A 331 5.49 4.76 -15.70
N GLN A 332 5.81 4.07 -14.60
CA GLN A 332 4.82 3.65 -13.63
C GLN A 332 4.18 4.82 -12.90
N LEU A 333 4.98 5.82 -12.47
CA LEU A 333 4.45 7.05 -11.88
C LEU A 333 3.51 7.79 -12.84
N ALA A 334 3.90 7.90 -14.11
CA ALA A 334 3.07 8.51 -15.13
C ALA A 334 1.75 7.73 -15.32
N GLY A 335 1.81 6.41 -15.43
CA GLY A 335 0.63 5.55 -15.55
C GLY A 335 -0.33 5.71 -14.37
N LEU A 336 0.17 5.64 -13.13
CA LEU A 336 -0.62 5.87 -11.93
C LEU A 336 -1.20 7.30 -11.87
N SER A 337 -0.45 8.29 -12.35
CA SER A 337 -0.90 9.68 -12.38
C SER A 337 -2.03 9.92 -13.39
N LEU A 338 -2.06 9.17 -14.49
CA LEU A 338 -3.09 9.28 -15.51
C LEU A 338 -4.44 8.67 -15.06
N LEU A 339 -4.44 7.59 -14.27
CA LEU A 339 -5.66 6.94 -13.80
C LEU A 339 -6.52 7.89 -12.96
N GLY A 340 -7.84 7.82 -13.07
CA GLY A 340 -8.78 8.59 -12.26
C GLY A 340 -8.84 8.13 -10.81
N ALA A 341 -8.67 6.85 -10.55
CA ALA A 341 -8.62 6.30 -9.20
C ALA A 341 -7.22 6.37 -8.60
N LYS A 342 -7.14 6.80 -7.34
CA LYS A 342 -5.90 6.91 -6.57
C LYS A 342 -6.07 6.27 -5.19
N TRP A 343 -5.04 5.52 -4.76
CA TRP A 343 -4.84 5.07 -3.38
C TRP A 343 -3.35 5.15 -3.06
N MET A 344 -3.00 5.60 -1.86
CA MET A 344 -1.58 5.73 -1.46
C MET A 344 -0.82 4.41 -1.62
N ARG A 345 -1.45 3.27 -1.31
CA ARG A 345 -0.82 1.95 -1.39
C ARG A 345 -0.31 1.58 -2.78
N TYR A 346 -0.93 2.08 -3.85
CA TYR A 346 -0.49 1.80 -5.22
C TYR A 346 0.88 2.40 -5.56
N SER A 347 1.38 3.32 -4.74
CA SER A 347 2.74 3.85 -4.87
C SER A 347 3.82 2.91 -4.35
N LEU A 348 3.49 1.90 -3.53
CA LEU A 348 4.50 1.06 -2.88
C LEU A 348 5.47 0.39 -3.87
N PRO A 349 5.01 -0.20 -4.99
CA PRO A 349 5.92 -0.80 -5.97
C PRO A 349 6.86 0.20 -6.69
N LEU A 350 6.53 1.49 -6.65
CA LEU A 350 7.33 2.56 -7.23
C LEU A 350 8.53 2.93 -6.35
N LEU A 351 8.37 2.88 -5.01
CA LEU A 351 9.34 3.40 -4.05
C LEU A 351 10.76 2.78 -4.19
N PRO A 352 10.96 1.46 -4.39
CA PRO A 352 12.29 0.89 -4.56
C PRO A 352 13.09 1.53 -5.70
N PHE A 353 12.42 1.89 -6.78
CA PHE A 353 13.06 2.46 -7.97
C PHE A 353 13.36 3.95 -7.80
N LEU A 354 12.59 4.66 -7.00
CA LEU A 354 12.92 6.01 -6.55
C LEU A 354 14.10 6.00 -5.58
N TYR A 355 14.15 5.03 -4.66
CA TYR A 355 15.30 4.90 -3.73
C TYR A 355 16.57 4.42 -4.44
N LEU A 356 16.45 3.62 -5.51
CA LEU A 356 17.57 3.33 -6.42
C LEU A 356 18.14 4.64 -6.99
N ALA A 357 17.28 5.56 -7.45
CA ALA A 357 17.74 6.87 -7.92
C ALA A 357 18.44 7.66 -6.80
N GLY A 358 17.85 7.69 -5.60
CA GLY A 358 18.47 8.33 -4.43
C GLY A 358 19.84 7.72 -4.09
N GLY A 359 19.95 6.40 -4.13
CA GLY A 359 21.23 5.69 -3.96
C GLY A 359 22.26 6.04 -5.03
N TYR A 360 21.81 6.22 -6.27
CA TYR A 360 22.68 6.65 -7.37
C TYR A 360 23.29 8.03 -7.13
N ALA A 361 22.50 8.99 -6.59
CA ALA A 361 23.00 10.30 -6.18
C ALA A 361 24.04 10.20 -5.06
N VAL A 362 23.78 9.36 -4.04
CA VAL A 362 24.73 9.12 -2.94
C VAL A 362 26.03 8.53 -3.47
N GLN A 363 25.96 7.58 -4.42
CA GLN A 363 27.16 7.02 -5.06
C GLN A 363 27.95 8.06 -5.85
N ALA A 364 27.26 8.91 -6.59
CA ALA A 364 27.89 10.00 -7.34
C ALA A 364 28.58 11.00 -6.39
N ALA A 365 27.92 11.39 -5.32
CA ALA A 365 28.48 12.27 -4.29
C ALA A 365 29.69 11.64 -3.60
N TRP A 366 29.62 10.35 -3.28
CA TRP A 366 30.75 9.60 -2.71
C TRP A 366 31.96 9.56 -3.64
N ASN A 367 31.74 9.28 -4.94
CA ASN A 367 32.82 9.26 -5.92
C ASN A 367 33.46 10.65 -6.07
N TYR A 368 32.64 11.71 -6.15
CA TYR A 368 33.09 13.10 -6.19
C TYR A 368 33.92 13.46 -4.96
N ALA A 369 33.45 13.12 -3.76
CA ALA A 369 34.17 13.41 -2.51
C ALA A 369 35.56 12.72 -2.47
N ARG A 370 35.63 11.49 -2.97
CA ARG A 370 36.92 10.77 -3.08
C ARG A 370 37.86 11.40 -4.10
N GLU A 371 37.35 11.75 -5.28
CA GLU A 371 38.12 12.38 -6.35
C GLU A 371 38.67 13.75 -5.94
N LYS A 372 37.82 14.57 -5.30
CA LYS A 372 38.22 15.91 -4.81
C LYS A 372 38.90 15.90 -3.45
N LYS A 373 39.15 14.74 -2.85
CA LYS A 373 39.77 14.57 -1.52
C LYS A 373 39.06 15.41 -0.46
N VAL A 374 37.73 15.43 -0.49
CA VAL A 374 36.90 16.13 0.51
C VAL A 374 37.25 15.62 1.90
N PRO A 375 37.48 16.49 2.91
CA PRO A 375 37.81 16.07 4.28
C PRO A 375 36.78 15.06 4.82
N LEU A 376 37.27 14.02 5.49
CA LEU A 376 36.44 12.94 6.04
C LEU A 376 35.34 13.47 6.99
N ALA A 377 35.66 14.53 7.74
CA ALA A 377 34.68 15.19 8.62
C ALA A 377 33.48 15.76 7.85
N VAL A 378 33.70 16.38 6.68
CA VAL A 378 32.60 16.92 5.84
C VAL A 378 31.79 15.79 5.23
N ALA A 379 32.46 14.76 4.70
CA ALA A 379 31.77 13.58 4.16
C ALA A 379 30.98 12.84 5.25
N GLY A 380 31.54 12.73 6.46
CA GLY A 380 30.90 12.15 7.63
C GLY A 380 29.67 12.96 8.07
N ALA A 381 29.79 14.30 8.14
CA ALA A 381 28.65 15.17 8.48
C ALA A 381 27.50 15.02 7.47
N ALA A 382 27.80 14.99 6.17
CA ALA A 382 26.81 14.74 5.13
C ALA A 382 26.13 13.36 5.29
N ALA A 383 26.90 12.30 5.59
CA ALA A 383 26.35 10.98 5.87
C ALA A 383 25.45 10.96 7.11
N VAL A 384 25.84 11.67 8.19
CA VAL A 384 24.99 11.81 9.39
C VAL A 384 23.66 12.50 9.07
N VAL A 385 23.66 13.54 8.25
CA VAL A 385 22.40 14.19 7.82
C VAL A 385 21.55 13.24 6.99
N VAL A 386 22.12 12.58 5.98
CA VAL A 386 21.38 11.71 5.05
C VAL A 386 20.82 10.46 5.74
N LEU A 387 21.55 9.88 6.69
CA LEU A 387 21.14 8.67 7.39
C LEU A 387 20.49 8.95 8.74
N GLY A 388 20.96 9.95 9.49
CA GLY A 388 20.48 10.25 10.84
C GLY A 388 19.14 10.97 10.86
N TRP A 389 18.95 11.96 10.00
CA TRP A 389 17.68 12.71 9.93
C TRP A 389 16.46 11.82 9.75
N PRO A 390 16.40 10.89 8.75
CA PRO A 390 15.28 9.98 8.60
C PRO A 390 15.02 9.10 9.83
N LEU A 391 16.07 8.71 10.57
CA LEU A 391 15.93 7.94 11.82
C LEU A 391 15.31 8.78 12.94
N LEU A 392 15.68 10.06 13.06
CA LEU A 392 15.07 10.97 14.03
C LEU A 392 13.59 11.19 13.74
N GLU A 393 13.23 11.42 12.48
CA GLU A 393 11.83 11.53 12.06
C GLU A 393 11.06 10.23 12.33
N LEU A 394 11.65 9.10 11.99
CA LEU A 394 11.05 7.79 12.22
C LEU A 394 10.74 7.56 13.71
N ARG A 395 11.70 7.92 14.60
CA ARG A 395 11.49 7.85 16.05
C ARG A 395 10.36 8.78 16.53
N ALA A 396 10.29 10.00 15.98
CA ALA A 396 9.29 10.99 16.36
C ALA A 396 7.86 10.57 15.98
N TRP A 397 7.71 9.77 14.92
CA TRP A 397 6.41 9.34 14.41
C TRP A 397 6.02 7.90 14.83
N ALA A 398 6.90 7.16 15.49
CA ALA A 398 6.61 5.81 15.95
C ALA A 398 5.51 5.82 17.03
N PRO A 399 4.54 4.88 16.98
CA PRO A 399 4.29 3.86 15.96
C PRO A 399 3.39 4.33 14.80
N ASN A 400 3.05 5.61 14.74
CA ASN A 400 2.02 6.22 13.91
C ASN A 400 2.54 6.66 12.52
N TYR A 401 3.31 5.81 11.86
CA TYR A 401 3.90 6.08 10.53
C TYR A 401 2.89 6.46 9.43
N PRO A 402 1.63 5.99 9.41
CA PRO A 402 0.62 6.44 8.45
C PRO A 402 0.41 7.96 8.45
N PHE A 403 0.55 8.61 9.61
CA PHE A 403 0.34 10.06 9.78
C PHE A 403 1.53 10.91 9.37
N TYR A 404 2.67 10.30 9.07
CA TYR A 404 3.89 11.02 8.74
C TYR A 404 3.68 12.06 7.63
N LEU A 405 4.09 13.27 7.92
CA LEU A 405 4.30 14.37 6.97
C LEU A 405 5.64 15.03 7.31
N ASN A 406 6.44 15.29 6.29
CA ASN A 406 7.65 16.06 6.44
C ASN A 406 7.35 17.57 6.65
N GLN A 407 8.38 18.41 6.75
CA GLN A 407 8.26 19.84 7.01
C GLN A 407 7.54 20.58 5.85
N ILE A 408 7.69 20.12 4.60
CA ILE A 408 6.96 20.66 3.43
C ILE A 408 5.46 20.40 3.59
N GLY A 409 5.08 19.23 4.08
CA GLY A 409 3.69 18.88 4.37
C GLY A 409 3.12 19.56 5.62
N GLY A 410 3.97 20.21 6.43
CA GLY A 410 3.59 20.89 7.67
C GLY A 410 3.67 20.04 8.93
N GLY A 411 4.26 18.84 8.86
CA GLY A 411 4.50 17.96 10.00
C GLY A 411 3.25 17.63 10.80
N THR A 412 3.37 17.48 12.12
CA THR A 412 2.28 17.11 13.03
C THR A 412 1.10 18.09 13.03
N LYS A 413 1.33 19.37 12.67
CA LYS A 413 0.28 20.40 12.68
C LYS A 413 -0.76 20.26 11.58
N LYS A 414 -0.49 19.44 10.54
CA LYS A 414 -1.32 19.36 9.33
C LYS A 414 -1.60 17.92 8.88
N ILE A 415 -1.65 16.97 9.81
CA ILE A 415 -1.80 15.53 9.54
C ILE A 415 -2.99 15.24 8.61
N ALA A 416 -4.16 15.80 8.91
CA ALA A 416 -5.40 15.57 8.14
C ALA A 416 -5.59 16.53 6.96
N ARG A 417 -4.58 17.37 6.61
CA ARG A 417 -4.79 18.43 5.62
C ARG A 417 -4.92 17.93 4.18
N TYR A 418 -4.16 16.89 3.83
CA TYR A 418 -4.08 16.40 2.45
C TYR A 418 -4.72 15.06 2.25
N PHE A 419 -4.64 14.21 3.26
CA PHE A 419 -5.13 12.84 3.22
C PHE A 419 -5.88 12.56 4.51
N SER A 420 -6.91 11.73 4.43
CA SER A 420 -7.57 11.23 5.64
C SER A 420 -6.57 10.48 6.51
N PRO A 421 -6.56 10.70 7.83
CA PRO A 421 -5.60 10.05 8.74
C PRO A 421 -5.63 8.53 8.65
N ASP A 422 -6.81 7.95 8.49
CA ASP A 422 -7.10 6.53 8.41
C ASP A 422 -7.10 5.95 6.98
N GLU A 423 -6.65 6.71 5.97
CA GLU A 423 -6.61 6.24 4.57
C GLU A 423 -5.63 5.08 4.36
N VAL A 424 -4.48 5.11 5.05
CA VAL A 424 -3.48 4.03 4.96
C VAL A 424 -3.93 2.83 5.78
N SER A 425 -4.49 3.06 6.97
CA SER A 425 -4.85 2.02 7.94
C SER A 425 -6.03 2.50 8.77
N GLU A 426 -7.13 1.81 8.70
CA GLU A 426 -8.35 2.07 9.49
C GLU A 426 -8.11 1.65 10.95
N PHE A 427 -7.27 2.40 11.65
CA PHE A 427 -6.57 2.01 12.87
C PHE A 427 -7.39 2.08 14.16
N ASP A 428 -8.62 2.60 14.13
CA ASP A 428 -9.40 2.97 15.31
C ASP A 428 -10.69 2.15 15.54
N THR A 429 -10.99 1.17 14.67
CA THR A 429 -12.25 0.40 14.74
C THR A 429 -12.38 -0.36 16.07
N ARG A 430 -11.27 -0.83 16.65
CA ARG A 430 -11.24 -1.47 17.99
C ARG A 430 -11.64 -0.49 19.09
N GLU A 431 -11.10 0.72 19.06
CA GLU A 431 -11.35 1.80 20.02
C GLU A 431 -12.80 2.28 19.93
N VAL A 432 -13.34 2.40 18.70
CA VAL A 432 -14.77 2.69 18.46
C VAL A 432 -15.63 1.59 19.09
N ALA A 433 -15.34 0.32 18.77
CA ALA A 433 -16.09 -0.83 19.30
C ALA A 433 -16.06 -0.86 20.84
N GLN A 434 -14.90 -0.64 21.47
CA GLN A 434 -14.76 -0.59 22.93
C GLN A 434 -15.63 0.50 23.54
N LYS A 435 -15.66 1.71 22.96
CA LYS A 435 -16.54 2.79 23.43
C LYS A 435 -18.01 2.44 23.26
N VAL A 436 -18.40 1.81 22.17
CA VAL A 436 -19.76 1.34 21.94
C VAL A 436 -20.11 0.23 22.96
N CYS A 437 -19.24 -0.76 23.14
CA CYS A 437 -19.48 -1.86 24.08
C CYS A 437 -19.70 -1.38 25.53
N SER A 438 -18.95 -0.38 25.96
CA SER A 438 -19.02 0.14 27.34
C SER A 438 -20.24 1.02 27.60
N SER A 439 -20.91 1.54 26.58
CA SER A 439 -21.88 2.63 26.78
C SER A 439 -23.18 2.51 25.97
N ALA A 440 -23.24 1.64 24.97
CA ALA A 440 -24.43 1.50 24.16
C ALA A 440 -25.49 0.63 24.84
N PRO A 441 -26.78 0.99 24.73
CA PRO A 441 -27.87 0.14 25.19
C PRO A 441 -27.92 -1.20 24.47
N ALA A 442 -28.63 -2.17 25.01
CA ALA A 442 -28.83 -3.45 24.35
C ALA A 442 -29.63 -3.28 23.04
N LYS A 443 -29.27 -4.11 22.03
CA LYS A 443 -29.98 -4.19 20.75
C LYS A 443 -30.00 -2.88 19.95
N VAL A 444 -29.05 -1.96 20.18
CA VAL A 444 -28.93 -0.72 19.42
C VAL A 444 -28.53 -1.01 17.96
N ARG A 445 -28.97 -0.16 17.05
CA ARG A 445 -28.51 -0.16 15.65
C ARG A 445 -27.26 0.72 15.53
N LEU A 446 -26.23 0.23 14.86
CA LEU A 446 -24.99 0.95 14.62
C LEU A 446 -24.70 1.02 13.14
N ALA A 447 -24.68 2.23 12.58
CA ALA A 447 -24.32 2.48 11.19
C ALA A 447 -22.84 2.86 11.09
N THR A 448 -22.10 2.18 10.22
CA THR A 448 -20.67 2.38 9.97
C THR A 448 -20.33 2.07 8.53
N ALA A 449 -19.31 2.72 8.00
CA ALA A 449 -18.73 2.37 6.70
C ALA A 449 -17.72 1.21 6.77
N ARG A 450 -17.54 0.60 7.97
CA ARG A 450 -16.64 -0.55 8.23
C ARG A 450 -17.39 -1.72 8.89
N PRO A 451 -18.41 -2.30 8.24
CA PRO A 451 -19.29 -3.27 8.89
C PRO A 451 -18.60 -4.59 9.27
N MET A 452 -17.63 -5.10 8.50
CA MET A 452 -16.96 -6.36 8.80
C MET A 452 -16.02 -6.23 10.00
N SER A 453 -15.16 -5.22 10.01
CA SER A 453 -14.23 -4.98 11.10
C SER A 453 -14.96 -4.58 12.40
N MET A 454 -16.03 -3.78 12.29
CA MET A 454 -16.87 -3.45 13.44
C MET A 454 -17.54 -4.71 14.01
N THR A 455 -18.09 -5.60 13.17
CA THR A 455 -18.67 -6.87 13.61
C THR A 455 -17.64 -7.72 14.36
N TYR A 456 -16.41 -7.79 13.85
CA TYR A 456 -15.34 -8.54 14.49
C TYR A 456 -15.08 -8.04 15.92
N TYR A 457 -14.87 -6.72 16.10
CA TYR A 457 -14.53 -6.17 17.41
C TYR A 457 -15.71 -6.13 18.40
N LEU A 458 -16.95 -5.92 17.94
CA LEU A 458 -18.12 -6.01 18.79
C LEU A 458 -18.36 -7.44 19.31
N ARG A 459 -18.10 -8.45 18.50
CA ARG A 459 -18.12 -9.86 18.96
C ARG A 459 -17.04 -10.12 20.02
N GLN A 460 -15.83 -9.59 19.85
CA GLN A 460 -14.74 -9.75 20.82
C GLN A 460 -15.07 -9.13 22.18
N CYS A 461 -15.77 -8.01 22.23
CA CYS A 461 -16.19 -7.40 23.50
C CYS A 461 -17.56 -7.92 24.01
N GLY A 462 -18.09 -9.01 23.46
CA GLY A 462 -19.29 -9.67 23.96
C GLY A 462 -20.61 -8.98 23.61
N ARG A 463 -20.64 -8.14 22.55
CA ARG A 463 -21.83 -7.41 22.10
C ARG A 463 -22.34 -7.85 20.70
N PRO A 464 -22.63 -9.15 20.49
CA PRO A 464 -23.23 -9.62 19.24
C PRO A 464 -24.68 -9.17 19.06
N ASP A 465 -25.29 -8.59 20.09
CA ASP A 465 -26.66 -8.05 20.09
C ASP A 465 -26.80 -6.76 19.32
N ILE A 466 -25.70 -6.04 19.05
CA ILE A 466 -25.71 -4.79 18.29
C ILE A 466 -25.88 -5.08 16.81
N ARG A 467 -26.95 -4.51 16.21
CA ARG A 467 -27.23 -4.66 14.77
C ARG A 467 -26.40 -3.68 13.96
N ILE A 468 -25.44 -4.20 13.19
CA ILE A 468 -24.61 -3.38 12.32
C ILE A 468 -25.30 -3.15 10.97
N LEU A 469 -25.25 -1.90 10.51
CA LEU A 469 -25.79 -1.44 9.23
C LEU A 469 -24.69 -0.75 8.43
N PRO A 470 -24.55 -1.04 7.13
CA PRO A 470 -23.61 -0.30 6.30
C PRO A 470 -24.07 1.15 6.12
N LEU A 471 -23.19 2.11 6.36
CA LEU A 471 -23.48 3.54 6.20
C LEU A 471 -23.52 3.95 4.71
N TYR A 472 -22.93 3.16 3.82
CA TYR A 472 -22.93 3.38 2.37
C TYR A 472 -23.95 2.48 1.67
N GLY A 473 -24.56 3.00 0.59
CA GLY A 473 -25.62 2.33 -0.15
C GLY A 473 -26.99 2.93 0.14
N ALA A 474 -27.93 2.76 -0.79
CA ALA A 474 -29.26 3.36 -0.75
C ALA A 474 -30.20 2.85 0.37
N SER A 475 -29.73 1.91 1.22
CA SER A 475 -30.59 1.16 2.14
C SER A 475 -30.59 1.66 3.59
N TYR A 476 -29.67 2.55 3.99
CA TYR A 476 -29.63 3.05 5.36
C TYR A 476 -30.50 4.30 5.54
N ALA A 477 -31.56 4.15 6.32
CA ALA A 477 -32.36 5.28 6.81
C ALA A 477 -32.17 5.42 8.32
N PRO A 478 -31.63 6.56 8.81
CA PRO A 478 -31.41 6.80 10.22
C PRO A 478 -32.73 6.79 11.02
N GLN A 479 -32.69 6.28 12.23
CA GLN A 479 -33.79 6.32 13.20
C GLN A 479 -33.30 6.87 14.52
N ASP A 480 -34.18 7.49 15.29
CA ASP A 480 -33.85 7.98 16.62
C ASP A 480 -33.30 6.84 17.51
N GLY A 481 -32.17 7.09 18.15
CA GLY A 481 -31.44 6.09 18.93
C GLY A 481 -30.37 5.31 18.17
N ASP A 482 -30.24 5.46 16.84
CA ASP A 482 -29.14 4.86 16.09
C ASP A 482 -27.80 5.48 16.50
N LEU A 483 -26.77 4.64 16.56
CA LEU A 483 -25.39 5.11 16.61
C LEU A 483 -24.83 5.22 15.19
N ILE A 484 -24.34 6.39 14.82
CA ILE A 484 -23.72 6.64 13.51
C ILE A 484 -22.24 6.95 13.72
N VAL A 485 -21.38 6.15 13.09
CA VAL A 485 -19.93 6.34 13.14
C VAL A 485 -19.47 7.02 11.86
N LEU A 486 -18.86 8.20 12.00
CA LEU A 486 -18.19 8.88 10.89
C LEU A 486 -16.70 8.62 10.94
N GLU A 487 -16.21 7.95 9.92
CA GLU A 487 -14.80 7.62 9.70
C GLU A 487 -14.25 8.49 8.53
N PRO A 488 -13.24 9.35 8.74
CA PRO A 488 -12.80 10.33 7.75
C PRO A 488 -12.39 9.74 6.39
N SER A 489 -11.73 8.57 6.36
CA SER A 489 -11.36 7.90 5.09
C SER A 489 -12.55 7.33 4.32
N ARG A 490 -13.71 7.28 4.96
CA ARG A 490 -14.96 6.75 4.41
C ARG A 490 -15.93 7.85 3.99
N ARG A 491 -15.38 9.06 3.78
CA ARG A 491 -16.10 10.15 3.15
C ARG A 491 -16.20 9.88 1.64
N PHE A 492 -17.37 9.39 1.23
CA PHE A 492 -17.73 9.08 -0.15
C PHE A 492 -18.89 9.97 -0.58
N PHE A 493 -19.23 10.00 -1.86
CA PHE A 493 -20.42 10.74 -2.31
C PHE A 493 -21.69 10.21 -1.66
N GLU A 494 -21.77 8.91 -1.43
CA GLU A 494 -22.90 8.23 -0.79
C GLU A 494 -23.02 8.54 0.71
N THR A 495 -21.92 8.88 1.38
CA THR A 495 -21.89 9.20 2.81
C THR A 495 -21.74 10.69 3.08
N GLN A 496 -21.50 11.51 2.05
CA GLN A 496 -21.20 12.93 2.17
C GLN A 496 -22.24 13.70 2.98
N GLU A 497 -23.52 13.37 2.84
CA GLU A 497 -24.61 14.03 3.55
C GLU A 497 -24.45 13.91 5.07
N PHE A 498 -24.02 12.75 5.60
CA PHE A 498 -23.77 12.58 7.02
C PHE A 498 -22.59 13.43 7.51
N PHE A 499 -21.54 13.58 6.68
CA PHE A 499 -20.40 14.45 6.98
C PHE A 499 -20.75 15.94 6.94
N ASP A 500 -21.73 16.33 6.17
CA ASP A 500 -22.18 17.72 6.07
C ASP A 500 -23.17 18.08 7.20
N LEU A 501 -24.01 17.12 7.66
CA LEU A 501 -25.10 17.38 8.61
C LEU A 501 -24.72 17.14 10.06
N LEU A 502 -24.08 16.01 10.39
CA LEU A 502 -23.89 15.60 11.78
C LEU A 502 -22.92 16.49 12.56
N PRO A 503 -21.79 16.96 12.02
CA PRO A 503 -20.86 17.80 12.77
C PRO A 503 -21.45 19.13 13.27
N GLY A 504 -22.40 19.71 12.51
CA GLY A 504 -23.09 20.96 12.87
C GLY A 504 -24.33 20.78 13.71
N SER A 505 -24.75 19.56 13.99
CA SER A 505 -25.98 19.26 14.78
C SER A 505 -25.74 19.36 16.29
N ALA A 506 -26.85 19.50 17.05
CA ALA A 506 -26.85 19.43 18.51
C ALA A 506 -26.84 18.00 19.07
N MET A 507 -26.60 16.99 18.24
CA MET A 507 -26.58 15.59 18.66
C MET A 507 -25.48 15.29 19.65
N ALA A 508 -25.77 14.40 20.60
CA ALA A 508 -24.75 13.86 21.47
C ALA A 508 -23.70 13.10 20.65
N ARG A 509 -22.42 13.45 20.85
CA ARG A 509 -21.31 12.86 20.12
C ARG A 509 -20.20 12.39 21.07
N ARG A 510 -19.46 11.39 20.63
CA ARG A 510 -18.25 10.90 21.28
C ARG A 510 -17.13 10.81 20.26
N GLU A 511 -16.04 11.49 20.56
CA GLU A 511 -14.85 11.49 19.71
C GLU A 511 -13.93 10.33 20.09
N VAL A 512 -13.39 9.66 19.07
CA VAL A 512 -12.36 8.63 19.19
C VAL A 512 -11.05 9.22 18.71
N GLN A 513 -10.09 9.33 19.62
CA GLN A 513 -8.75 9.84 19.29
C GLN A 513 -7.73 8.72 19.34
N VAL A 514 -6.80 8.71 18.38
CA VAL A 514 -5.64 7.82 18.34
C VAL A 514 -4.38 8.66 18.19
N GLY A 515 -3.58 8.70 19.26
CA GLY A 515 -2.48 9.64 19.34
C GLY A 515 -2.98 11.10 19.20
N PRO A 516 -2.38 11.92 18.34
CA PRO A 516 -2.77 13.31 18.15
C PRO A 516 -3.94 13.53 17.17
N VAL A 517 -4.61 12.45 16.72
CA VAL A 517 -5.56 12.49 15.60
C VAL A 517 -6.96 12.15 16.08
N LEU A 518 -7.93 12.99 15.70
CA LEU A 518 -9.35 12.62 15.74
C LEU A 518 -9.59 11.58 14.63
N ALA A 519 -9.82 10.34 15.05
CA ALA A 519 -9.89 9.20 14.15
C ALA A 519 -11.33 8.96 13.66
N SER A 520 -12.30 8.95 14.57
CA SER A 520 -13.72 8.77 14.26
C SER A 520 -14.60 9.54 15.25
N THR A 521 -15.86 9.79 14.87
CA THR A 521 -16.86 10.38 15.74
C THR A 521 -18.12 9.54 15.74
N ILE A 522 -18.61 9.19 16.95
CA ILE A 522 -19.84 8.42 17.16
C ILE A 522 -20.94 9.42 17.52
N TYR A 523 -22.01 9.45 16.74
CA TYR A 523 -23.20 10.28 16.99
C TYR A 523 -24.35 9.40 17.47
N LEU A 524 -25.08 9.88 18.47
CA LEU A 524 -26.40 9.34 18.82
C LEU A 524 -27.43 10.11 18.01
N PHE A 525 -28.01 9.45 17.03
CA PHE A 525 -28.94 10.09 16.10
C PHE A 525 -30.26 10.46 16.78
N GLN A 526 -30.66 11.71 16.61
CA GLN A 526 -31.93 12.27 17.04
C GLN A 526 -32.42 13.23 15.95
N GLN A 527 -33.53 12.91 15.30
CA GLN A 527 -34.07 13.71 14.21
C GLN A 527 -34.42 15.14 14.66
N SER A 528 -34.87 15.30 15.90
CA SER A 528 -35.17 16.62 16.50
C SER A 528 -33.97 17.53 16.70
N ALA A 529 -32.75 16.97 16.70
CA ALA A 529 -31.49 17.75 16.82
C ALA A 529 -30.95 18.22 15.47
N LEU A 530 -31.59 17.87 14.35
CA LEU A 530 -31.30 18.40 13.03
C LEU A 530 -32.03 19.72 12.80
N ALA A 531 -31.41 20.62 12.01
CA ALA A 531 -32.12 21.79 11.50
C ALA A 531 -33.31 21.34 10.63
N PRO A 532 -34.46 22.08 10.67
CA PRO A 532 -35.71 21.67 10.00
C PRO A 532 -35.55 21.31 8.52
N GLU A 533 -34.74 22.08 7.80
CA GLU A 533 -34.44 21.86 6.37
C GLU A 533 -33.75 20.52 6.08
N TYR A 534 -33.02 19.96 7.05
CA TYR A 534 -32.32 18.69 6.96
C TYR A 534 -33.19 17.50 7.40
N ALA A 535 -34.07 17.73 8.37
CA ALA A 535 -35.06 16.74 8.79
C ALA A 535 -36.04 16.42 7.63
N GLU A 536 -36.41 17.44 6.86
CA GLU A 536 -37.28 17.31 5.66
C GLU A 536 -36.55 16.54 4.55
N ARG A 537 -35.26 16.81 4.29
CA ARG A 537 -34.47 16.09 3.28
C ARG A 537 -34.34 14.60 3.60
N LEU A 538 -34.02 14.24 4.82
CA LEU A 538 -33.94 12.84 5.25
C LEU A 538 -35.31 12.16 5.22
N GLY A 539 -36.41 12.89 5.47
CA GLY A 539 -37.77 12.42 5.35
C GLY A 539 -38.19 12.17 3.88
N ALA A 540 -37.80 13.04 2.97
CA ALA A 540 -38.08 12.91 1.54
C ALA A 540 -37.33 11.72 0.89
N GLN A 541 -36.09 11.42 1.34
CA GLN A 541 -35.36 10.23 0.89
C GLN A 541 -36.03 8.92 1.35
N ARG A 542 -36.72 8.92 2.50
CA ARG A 542 -37.48 7.76 2.98
C ARG A 542 -38.67 7.42 2.04
N GLN A 543 -39.28 8.41 1.40
CA GLN A 543 -40.44 8.23 0.49
C GLN A 543 -40.00 7.95 -0.95
N GLY A 544 -38.76 8.31 -1.35
CA GLY A 544 -38.23 8.21 -2.71
C GLY A 544 -37.21 7.11 -2.95
N ALA A 545 -36.98 6.17 -2.02
CA ALA A 545 -35.90 5.18 -2.05
C ALA A 545 -35.91 4.19 -3.25
N GLY A 546 -36.84 4.33 -4.21
CA GLY A 546 -36.88 3.52 -5.42
C GLY A 546 -36.16 4.08 -6.64
N ASN A 547 -35.93 5.41 -6.75
CA ASN A 547 -35.47 6.03 -8.01
C ASN A 547 -34.61 7.31 -7.84
N ALA A 548 -34.03 7.59 -6.67
CA ALA A 548 -33.24 8.81 -6.52
C ALA A 548 -31.82 8.62 -7.10
N GLU A 549 -31.52 9.33 -8.20
CA GLU A 549 -30.13 9.55 -8.64
C GLU A 549 -29.32 10.17 -7.49
N PRO A 550 -28.05 9.73 -7.26
CA PRO A 550 -27.20 10.32 -6.25
C PRO A 550 -27.07 11.83 -6.51
N ARG A 551 -27.53 12.65 -5.57
CA ARG A 551 -27.38 14.12 -5.66
C ARG A 551 -25.95 14.48 -5.27
N TYR A 552 -25.13 14.75 -6.27
CA TYR A 552 -23.75 15.16 -6.12
C TYR A 552 -23.65 16.60 -5.60
N SER A 553 -22.73 16.83 -4.64
CA SER A 553 -22.53 18.18 -4.11
C SER A 553 -22.12 19.17 -5.20
N LYS A 554 -22.50 20.46 -5.05
CA LYS A 554 -22.18 21.55 -5.99
C LYS A 554 -20.67 21.72 -6.27
N ASN A 555 -19.79 21.09 -5.48
CA ASN A 555 -18.34 21.11 -5.63
C ASN A 555 -17.78 20.05 -6.60
N ALA A 556 -18.59 19.14 -7.14
CA ALA A 556 -18.19 18.22 -8.18
C ALA A 556 -18.18 18.91 -9.57
N ARG A 557 -17.31 19.94 -9.73
CA ARG A 557 -17.19 20.70 -10.99
C ARG A 557 -16.90 19.86 -12.24
N VAL A 558 -16.45 18.63 -12.07
CA VAL A 558 -16.11 17.71 -13.18
C VAL A 558 -17.31 16.89 -13.65
N PHE A 559 -18.37 16.78 -12.85
CA PHE A 559 -19.50 15.89 -13.12
C PHE A 559 -20.37 16.33 -14.31
N SER A 560 -20.54 17.63 -14.53
CA SER A 560 -21.36 18.16 -15.61
C SER A 560 -20.88 17.80 -17.03
N LEU A 561 -19.58 17.56 -17.19
CA LEU A 561 -18.97 17.21 -18.48
C LEU A 561 -19.10 15.73 -18.85
N TRP A 562 -19.37 14.85 -17.86
CA TRP A 562 -19.35 13.40 -18.04
C TRP A 562 -20.70 12.69 -17.80
N GLN A 563 -21.72 13.42 -17.39
CA GLN A 563 -23.08 12.89 -17.22
C GLN A 563 -23.61 12.08 -18.41
N PRO A 564 -23.35 12.47 -19.67
CA PRO A 564 -23.82 11.69 -20.82
C PRO A 564 -23.21 10.29 -20.89
N LEU A 565 -21.91 10.14 -20.57
CA LEU A 565 -21.18 8.86 -20.66
C LEU A 565 -21.57 7.85 -19.58
N LEU A 566 -22.08 8.31 -18.44
CA LEU A 566 -22.54 7.45 -17.35
C LEU A 566 -23.98 6.96 -17.57
N ARG A 567 -24.78 7.67 -18.37
CA ARG A 567 -26.14 7.26 -18.76
C ARG A 567 -26.17 6.12 -19.80
N GLU A 568 -25.12 6.00 -20.63
CA GLU A 568 -25.05 4.95 -21.66
C GLU A 568 -24.59 3.58 -21.13
N LYS A 569 -24.20 3.47 -19.85
CA LYS A 569 -23.74 2.21 -19.22
C LYS A 569 -24.69 1.65 -18.15
N ARG A 570 -25.97 2.04 -18.19
CA ARG A 570 -27.03 1.38 -17.40
C ARG A 570 -27.82 0.39 -18.25
#